data_153babe4c45cfef170b7a9a717756ab7
#
_entry.id   153babe4c45cfef170b7a9a717756ab7
#
_cell.length_a   1.000
_cell.length_b   1.000
_cell.length_c   1.000
_cell.angle_alpha   90.00
_cell.angle_beta   90.00
_cell.angle_gamma   90.00
#
_symmetry.space_group_name_H-M   'P 1'
#
loop_
_entity.id
_entity.type
_entity.pdbx_description
1 polymer ?
#
loop_
_entity_poly.entity_id
_entity_poly.type
_entity_poly.pdbx_seq_one_letter_code
_entity_poly.pdbx_strand_id
1 'polypeptide(L)'
;MVIKGGDNVLKDCLEIFHEELDRIAEKTGDEDRLILDEYVPADGDYLLVKRDGTIEMCSIKLNKKTRMVEKKSSETEVYDEICFYDYHSRLVSMDKPQDPKKVIHANNYLSFWVKWDSLENGKLNIEAVDRYYDVLMNPREKYKKAQDRKMYDYIEEKIGEVDREKLEKNRKWIKENIFSLDKFDMDFVRKNYLKIFFEDDHELYIQEEQRYLMTKIFNKNDYNLEVDNLIFGLPNDNLGLNSKKPYMENKTRKITVPYLITPEEAVIQRKFFDYLMNQANAGKSDVFFDMSPQINDAKRQKIIAKKKGELLS
;
A
#
# COMPACT_ATOMS: atom_id res chain seq x y z
N MET A 1 -8.09 -31.33 4.51
CA MET A 1 -6.71 -31.69 4.12
C MET A 1 -5.82 -31.37 5.32
N VAL A 2 -5.26 -32.37 5.95
CA VAL A 2 -4.26 -32.13 7.01
C VAL A 2 -2.99 -31.73 6.27
N ILE A 3 -2.58 -30.46 6.40
CA ILE A 3 -1.25 -30.03 5.95
C ILE A 3 -0.28 -30.88 6.75
N LYS A 4 0.28 -31.92 6.15
CA LYS A 4 1.40 -32.66 6.73
C LYS A 4 2.52 -31.62 6.82
N GLY A 5 2.87 -31.27 8.07
CA GLY A 5 3.77 -30.22 8.44
C GLY A 5 4.94 -30.05 7.47
N GLY A 6 4.75 -29.19 6.51
CA GLY A 6 5.79 -28.65 5.69
C GLY A 6 6.40 -27.45 6.42
N ASP A 7 7.66 -27.27 6.27
CA ASP A 7 8.46 -26.26 6.97
C ASP A 7 8.10 -24.80 6.58
N ASN A 8 6.98 -24.54 5.87
CA ASN A 8 6.66 -23.19 5.35
C ASN A 8 5.16 -22.89 5.21
N VAL A 9 4.42 -22.95 6.32
CA VAL A 9 2.98 -22.61 6.36
C VAL A 9 2.68 -21.22 5.76
N LEU A 10 3.57 -20.25 5.96
CA LEU A 10 3.40 -18.91 5.40
C LEU A 10 3.41 -18.95 3.87
N LYS A 11 4.33 -19.71 3.26
CA LYS A 11 4.40 -19.83 1.82
C LYS A 11 3.12 -20.42 1.23
N ASP A 12 2.61 -21.49 1.83
CA ASP A 12 1.36 -22.12 1.41
C ASP A 12 0.18 -21.13 1.51
N CYS A 13 0.13 -20.34 2.58
CA CYS A 13 -0.89 -19.29 2.74
C CYS A 13 -0.75 -18.19 1.67
N LEU A 14 0.46 -17.79 1.32
CA LEU A 14 0.71 -16.77 0.30
C LEU A 14 0.34 -17.24 -1.11
N GLU A 15 0.61 -18.50 -1.43
CA GLU A 15 0.20 -19.09 -2.72
C GLU A 15 -1.33 -19.05 -2.86
N ILE A 16 -2.06 -19.48 -1.83
CA ILE A 16 -3.54 -19.45 -1.82
C ILE A 16 -4.07 -18.02 -1.87
N PHE A 17 -3.46 -17.11 -1.12
CA PHE A 17 -3.87 -15.71 -1.12
C PHE A 17 -3.65 -15.06 -2.49
N HIS A 18 -2.56 -15.37 -3.17
CA HIS A 18 -2.28 -14.89 -4.52
C HIS A 18 -3.34 -15.41 -5.52
N GLU A 19 -3.67 -16.71 -5.47
CA GLU A 19 -4.75 -17.27 -6.29
C GLU A 19 -6.09 -16.57 -6.03
N GLU A 20 -6.36 -16.16 -4.80
CA GLU A 20 -7.57 -15.43 -4.45
C GLU A 20 -7.56 -13.99 -4.96
N LEU A 21 -6.40 -13.30 -4.93
CA LEU A 21 -6.24 -11.98 -5.56
C LEU A 21 -6.51 -12.06 -7.07
N ASP A 22 -5.91 -13.03 -7.77
CA ASP A 22 -6.14 -13.25 -9.20
C ASP A 22 -7.63 -13.49 -9.50
N ARG A 23 -8.29 -14.32 -8.68
CA ARG A 23 -9.72 -14.61 -8.82
C ARG A 23 -10.61 -13.39 -8.63
N ILE A 24 -10.25 -12.50 -7.70
CA ILE A 24 -10.97 -11.24 -7.47
C ILE A 24 -10.71 -10.28 -8.62
N ALA A 25 -9.46 -10.15 -9.07
CA ALA A 25 -9.09 -9.33 -10.22
C ALA A 25 -9.85 -9.74 -11.50
N GLU A 26 -9.97 -11.04 -11.77
CA GLU A 26 -10.77 -11.55 -12.90
C GLU A 26 -12.26 -11.16 -12.83
N LYS A 27 -12.82 -11.08 -11.61
CA LYS A 27 -14.23 -10.75 -11.39
C LYS A 27 -14.53 -9.26 -11.37
N THR A 28 -13.65 -8.48 -10.80
CA THR A 28 -13.89 -7.05 -10.48
C THR A 28 -13.07 -6.10 -11.33
N GLY A 29 -12.00 -6.60 -11.97
CA GLY A 29 -11.00 -5.76 -12.65
C GLY A 29 -10.00 -5.11 -11.70
N ASP A 30 -10.05 -5.42 -10.37
CA ASP A 30 -9.22 -4.82 -9.34
C ASP A 30 -8.71 -5.90 -8.38
N GLU A 31 -7.40 -6.15 -8.37
CA GLU A 31 -6.78 -7.15 -7.48
C GLU A 31 -6.78 -6.71 -6.01
N ASP A 32 -6.78 -5.41 -5.74
CA ASP A 32 -6.75 -4.88 -4.38
C ASP A 32 -8.14 -4.84 -3.73
N ARG A 33 -9.20 -5.17 -4.48
CA ARG A 33 -10.58 -5.18 -4.00
C ARG A 33 -10.76 -6.02 -2.73
N LEU A 34 -10.10 -7.18 -2.66
CA LEU A 34 -10.12 -8.07 -1.49
C LEU A 34 -9.63 -7.37 -0.20
N ILE A 35 -8.70 -6.43 -0.34
CA ILE A 35 -8.15 -5.66 0.77
C ILE A 35 -8.99 -4.42 1.02
N LEU A 36 -9.40 -3.73 -0.06
CA LEU A 36 -10.12 -2.46 0.01
C LEU A 36 -11.52 -2.59 0.58
N ASP A 37 -12.21 -3.72 0.38
CA ASP A 37 -13.56 -3.96 0.92
C ASP A 37 -13.62 -3.86 2.45
N GLU A 38 -12.53 -4.18 3.14
CA GLU A 38 -12.43 -4.10 4.61
C GLU A 38 -11.48 -2.98 5.06
N TYR A 39 -10.97 -2.17 4.12
CA TYR A 39 -10.08 -1.08 4.45
C TYR A 39 -10.82 0.10 5.07
N VAL A 40 -10.31 0.59 6.18
CA VAL A 40 -10.89 1.74 6.88
C VAL A 40 -9.80 2.79 7.06
N PRO A 41 -9.92 3.96 6.40
CA PRO A 41 -9.02 5.08 6.59
C PRO A 41 -9.03 5.58 8.05
N ALA A 42 -7.93 6.18 8.49
CA ALA A 42 -7.81 6.72 9.86
C ALA A 42 -8.74 7.92 10.11
N ASP A 43 -8.94 8.29 11.38
CA ASP A 43 -9.62 9.55 11.73
C ASP A 43 -8.94 10.74 11.07
N GLY A 44 -9.71 11.64 10.46
CA GLY A 44 -9.20 12.86 9.86
C GLY A 44 -10.12 13.47 8.82
N ASP A 45 -9.64 14.52 8.22
CA ASP A 45 -10.30 15.19 7.10
C ASP A 45 -9.60 14.83 5.80
N TYR A 46 -10.40 14.54 4.78
CA TYR A 46 -9.97 14.06 3.48
C TYR A 46 -10.52 14.97 2.38
N LEU A 47 -9.65 15.52 1.54
CA LEU A 47 -10.02 16.29 0.36
C LEU A 47 -9.66 15.52 -0.89
N LEU A 48 -10.59 15.46 -1.83
CA LEU A 48 -10.38 14.96 -3.17
C LEU A 48 -10.48 16.11 -4.17
N VAL A 49 -9.36 16.45 -4.79
CA VAL A 49 -9.28 17.47 -5.83
C VAL A 49 -9.51 16.78 -7.16
N LYS A 50 -10.67 17.02 -7.76
CA LYS A 50 -11.08 16.43 -9.03
C LYS A 50 -10.30 17.01 -10.21
N ARG A 51 -10.26 16.29 -11.33
CA ARG A 51 -9.60 16.72 -12.57
C ARG A 51 -10.15 18.03 -13.14
N ASP A 52 -11.44 18.28 -12.93
CA ASP A 52 -12.13 19.51 -13.34
C ASP A 52 -11.90 20.70 -12.38
N GLY A 53 -11.20 20.49 -11.29
CA GLY A 53 -10.89 21.49 -10.27
C GLY A 53 -11.92 21.59 -9.16
N THR A 54 -13.00 20.80 -9.19
CA THR A 54 -13.92 20.70 -8.05
C THR A 54 -13.24 19.99 -6.87
N ILE A 55 -13.71 20.28 -5.65
CA ILE A 55 -13.15 19.69 -4.43
C ILE A 55 -14.28 19.03 -3.67
N GLU A 56 -14.07 17.77 -3.33
CA GLU A 56 -14.96 17.00 -2.48
C GLU A 56 -14.29 16.74 -1.13
N MET A 57 -15.08 16.67 -0.07
CA MET A 57 -14.58 16.45 1.28
C MET A 57 -15.27 15.27 1.95
N CYS A 58 -14.49 14.49 2.68
CA CYS A 58 -14.99 13.47 3.58
C CYS A 58 -14.27 13.57 4.92
N SER A 59 -15.01 13.74 6.02
CA SER A 59 -14.45 13.62 7.36
C SER A 59 -14.82 12.28 7.97
N ILE A 60 -13.82 11.56 8.45
CA ILE A 60 -13.94 10.23 9.01
C ILE A 60 -13.70 10.27 10.51
N LYS A 61 -14.62 9.67 11.27
CA LYS A 61 -14.48 9.46 12.71
C LYS A 61 -14.67 7.98 13.02
N LEU A 62 -13.68 7.39 13.67
CA LEU A 62 -13.72 6.00 14.08
C LEU A 62 -14.15 5.84 15.54
N ASN A 63 -14.88 4.76 15.81
CA ASN A 63 -15.10 4.29 17.15
C ASN A 63 -13.78 3.82 17.77
N LYS A 64 -13.40 4.38 18.92
CA LYS A 64 -12.12 4.06 19.58
C LYS A 64 -11.99 2.59 20.02
N LYS A 65 -13.11 1.93 20.27
CA LYS A 65 -13.12 0.52 20.74
C LYS A 65 -13.22 -0.47 19.60
N THR A 66 -14.16 -0.24 18.68
CA THR A 66 -14.45 -1.17 17.59
C THR A 66 -13.63 -0.90 16.32
N ARG A 67 -13.00 0.26 16.22
CA ARG A 67 -12.29 0.73 15.02
C ARG A 67 -13.17 0.87 13.77
N MET A 68 -14.46 0.72 13.91
CA MET A 68 -15.44 0.90 12.84
C MET A 68 -15.74 2.39 12.63
N VAL A 69 -16.14 2.75 11.43
CA VAL A 69 -16.54 4.12 11.09
C VAL A 69 -17.84 4.46 11.84
N GLU A 70 -17.77 5.44 12.76
CA GLU A 70 -18.95 5.97 13.47
C GLU A 70 -19.68 7.01 12.63
N LYS A 71 -18.93 7.86 11.93
CA LYS A 71 -19.46 8.95 11.12
C LYS A 71 -18.58 9.20 9.93
N LYS A 72 -19.19 9.29 8.78
CA LYS A 72 -18.60 9.84 7.55
C LYS A 72 -19.53 10.92 7.03
N SER A 73 -18.96 12.03 6.54
CA SER A 73 -19.72 13.19 6.08
C SER A 73 -19.98 13.20 4.58
N SER A 74 -19.58 12.15 3.85
CA SER A 74 -19.72 12.10 2.40
C SER A 74 -20.52 10.91 1.92
N GLU A 75 -20.92 10.97 0.65
CA GLU A 75 -21.54 9.88 -0.06
C GLU A 75 -20.58 8.69 -0.25
N THR A 76 -21.15 7.54 -0.58
CA THR A 76 -20.40 6.28 -0.67
C THR A 76 -19.30 6.31 -1.73
N GLU A 77 -19.56 6.92 -2.89
CA GLU A 77 -18.60 6.99 -4.00
C GLU A 77 -17.31 7.73 -3.63
N VAL A 78 -17.44 8.91 -2.99
CA VAL A 78 -16.26 9.68 -2.53
C VAL A 78 -15.49 8.92 -1.47
N TYR A 79 -16.19 8.21 -0.59
CA TYR A 79 -15.55 7.40 0.44
C TYR A 79 -14.73 6.25 -0.15
N ASP A 80 -15.26 5.54 -1.13
CA ASP A 80 -14.60 4.41 -1.78
C ASP A 80 -13.34 4.89 -2.55
N GLU A 81 -13.43 6.02 -3.26
CA GLU A 81 -12.28 6.66 -3.89
C GLU A 81 -11.19 7.04 -2.86
N ILE A 82 -11.59 7.63 -1.74
CA ILE A 82 -10.66 7.96 -0.66
C ILE A 82 -10.01 6.71 -0.08
N CYS A 83 -10.74 5.61 0.09
CA CYS A 83 -10.17 4.35 0.57
C CYS A 83 -9.06 3.86 -0.37
N PHE A 84 -9.29 3.90 -1.68
CA PHE A 84 -8.31 3.53 -2.69
C PHE A 84 -7.07 4.43 -2.63
N TYR A 85 -7.25 5.75 -2.70
CA TYR A 85 -6.13 6.69 -2.71
C TYR A 85 -5.35 6.69 -1.39
N ASP A 86 -6.03 6.53 -0.25
CA ASP A 86 -5.39 6.45 1.07
C ASP A 86 -4.56 5.17 1.18
N TYR A 87 -5.08 4.03 0.72
CA TYR A 87 -4.38 2.76 0.74
C TYR A 87 -3.07 2.83 -0.07
N HIS A 88 -3.12 3.34 -1.30
CA HIS A 88 -1.96 3.43 -2.20
C HIS A 88 -1.03 4.63 -1.93
N SER A 89 -1.41 5.54 -1.04
CA SER A 89 -0.55 6.68 -0.65
C SER A 89 0.05 6.56 0.73
N ARG A 90 -0.26 5.50 1.48
CA ARG A 90 0.24 5.33 2.85
C ARG A 90 1.72 4.96 2.88
N LEU A 91 2.36 5.33 3.96
CA LEU A 91 3.76 5.00 4.19
C LEU A 91 3.93 3.51 4.52
N VAL A 92 5.01 2.92 4.03
CA VAL A 92 5.47 1.61 4.50
C VAL A 92 5.92 1.68 5.96
N SER A 93 6.46 2.83 6.38
CA SER A 93 6.89 3.09 7.75
C SER A 93 6.65 4.55 8.08
N MET A 94 5.82 4.82 9.09
CA MET A 94 5.41 6.17 9.49
C MET A 94 6.57 7.03 10.03
N ASP A 95 7.68 6.44 10.42
CA ASP A 95 8.87 7.14 10.89
C ASP A 95 9.84 7.55 9.77
N LYS A 96 9.54 7.15 8.53
CA LYS A 96 10.39 7.41 7.34
C LYS A 96 9.60 7.97 6.16
N PRO A 97 8.89 9.10 6.33
CA PRO A 97 8.18 9.74 5.23
C PRO A 97 9.16 10.25 4.16
N GLN A 98 8.62 10.64 3.00
CA GLN A 98 9.45 11.21 1.93
C GLN A 98 9.99 12.57 2.33
N ASP A 99 9.25 13.40 3.09
CA ASP A 99 9.78 14.63 3.65
C ASP A 99 10.85 14.35 4.72
N PRO A 100 12.11 14.81 4.52
CA PRO A 100 13.21 14.57 5.48
C PRO A 100 12.95 15.14 6.88
N LYS A 101 12.16 16.21 7.00
CA LYS A 101 11.81 16.83 8.28
C LYS A 101 10.51 16.27 8.89
N LYS A 102 9.85 15.35 8.21
CA LYS A 102 8.65 14.65 8.71
C LYS A 102 7.48 15.57 9.05
N VAL A 103 7.33 16.66 8.33
CA VAL A 103 6.16 17.55 8.43
C VAL A 103 5.04 17.04 7.56
N ILE A 104 5.39 16.59 6.34
CA ILE A 104 4.47 16.02 5.37
C ILE A 104 4.65 14.50 5.40
N HIS A 105 3.56 13.76 5.47
CA HIS A 105 3.56 12.31 5.69
C HIS A 105 3.09 11.48 4.49
N ALA A 106 2.74 12.13 3.38
CA ALA A 106 2.40 11.44 2.13
C ALA A 106 3.63 10.77 1.52
N ASN A 107 3.36 9.79 0.64
CA ASN A 107 4.38 8.95 0.03
C ASN A 107 4.64 9.26 -1.45
N ASN A 108 3.71 9.96 -2.13
CA ASN A 108 3.78 10.26 -3.55
C ASN A 108 3.29 11.68 -3.86
N TYR A 109 3.46 12.16 -5.09
CA TYR A 109 3.06 13.50 -5.49
C TYR A 109 1.55 13.64 -5.79
N LEU A 110 0.81 12.54 -5.82
CA LEU A 110 -0.64 12.51 -6.01
C LEU A 110 -1.38 12.73 -4.69
N SER A 111 -0.67 12.76 -3.58
CA SER A 111 -1.23 12.93 -2.24
C SER A 111 -0.41 13.88 -1.37
N PHE A 112 -1.09 14.51 -0.40
CA PHE A 112 -0.45 15.41 0.54
C PHE A 112 -1.07 15.25 1.92
N TRP A 113 -0.28 14.76 2.88
CA TRP A 113 -0.74 14.44 4.22
C TRP A 113 -0.01 15.30 5.24
N VAL A 114 -0.76 16.02 6.05
CA VAL A 114 -0.22 16.87 7.13
C VAL A 114 -1.09 16.75 8.38
N LYS A 115 -0.48 16.84 9.55
CA LYS A 115 -1.25 16.96 10.78
C LYS A 115 -1.84 18.36 10.88
N TRP A 116 -3.09 18.47 11.30
CA TRP A 116 -3.71 19.76 11.58
C TRP A 116 -2.86 20.63 12.51
N ASP A 117 -2.34 20.06 13.61
CA ASP A 117 -1.42 20.76 14.50
C ASP A 117 -0.20 21.34 13.81
N SER A 118 0.33 20.65 12.77
CA SER A 118 1.50 21.15 12.03
C SER A 118 1.15 22.29 11.09
N LEU A 119 -0.07 22.31 10.57
CA LEU A 119 -0.60 23.40 9.75
C LEU A 119 -0.89 24.65 10.65
N GLU A 120 -1.59 24.46 11.77
CA GLU A 120 -2.03 25.55 12.65
C GLU A 120 -0.90 26.21 13.42
N ASN A 121 0.12 25.46 13.84
CA ASN A 121 1.26 26.00 14.59
C ASN A 121 2.44 26.46 13.70
N GLY A 122 2.25 26.50 12.37
CA GLY A 122 3.22 27.02 11.41
C GLY A 122 4.44 26.13 11.17
N LYS A 123 4.40 24.84 11.57
CA LYS A 123 5.44 23.87 11.17
C LYS A 123 5.38 23.58 9.68
N LEU A 124 4.18 23.53 9.11
CA LEU A 124 4.00 23.53 7.67
C LEU A 124 4.17 24.97 7.16
N ASN A 125 5.05 25.17 6.22
CA ASN A 125 5.32 26.42 5.52
C ASN A 125 5.65 26.12 4.06
N ILE A 126 5.83 27.13 3.25
CA ILE A 126 6.13 27.01 1.82
C ILE A 126 7.42 26.20 1.59
N GLU A 127 8.46 26.44 2.40
CA GLU A 127 9.73 25.73 2.30
C GLU A 127 9.57 24.23 2.63
N ALA A 128 8.63 23.86 3.50
CA ALA A 128 8.33 22.46 3.77
C ALA A 128 7.62 21.79 2.59
N VAL A 129 6.71 22.51 1.94
CA VAL A 129 6.04 22.05 0.72
C VAL A 129 7.08 21.87 -0.39
N ASP A 130 7.91 22.88 -0.65
CA ASP A 130 8.94 22.83 -1.68
C ASP A 130 9.91 21.67 -1.43
N ARG A 131 10.43 21.53 -0.25
CA ARG A 131 11.33 20.43 0.13
C ARG A 131 10.71 19.04 -0.11
N TYR A 132 9.42 18.87 0.17
CA TYR A 132 8.73 17.61 -0.07
C TYR A 132 8.68 17.30 -1.56
N TYR A 133 8.21 18.24 -2.38
CA TYR A 133 8.09 18.04 -3.81
C TYR A 133 9.45 17.95 -4.52
N ASP A 134 10.49 18.64 -4.03
CA ASP A 134 11.85 18.52 -4.56
C ASP A 134 12.40 17.09 -4.40
N VAL A 135 12.11 16.44 -3.27
CA VAL A 135 12.49 15.02 -3.08
C VAL A 135 11.74 14.11 -4.03
N LEU A 136 10.46 14.40 -4.32
CA LEU A 136 9.65 13.61 -5.24
C LEU A 136 10.02 13.88 -6.71
N MET A 137 10.49 15.09 -7.03
CA MET A 137 10.96 15.46 -8.37
C MET A 137 12.22 14.68 -8.78
N ASN A 138 13.08 14.38 -7.82
CA ASN A 138 14.35 13.69 -8.03
C ASN A 138 14.52 12.55 -7.00
N PRO A 139 13.67 11.52 -7.04
CA PRO A 139 13.65 10.49 -6.00
C PRO A 139 14.97 9.72 -5.90
N ARG A 140 15.68 9.55 -7.03
CA ARG A 140 16.97 8.86 -7.09
C ARG A 140 18.04 9.50 -6.21
N GLU A 141 18.01 10.82 -6.05
CA GLU A 141 18.96 11.54 -5.22
C GLU A 141 18.81 11.26 -3.72
N LYS A 142 17.63 10.80 -3.30
CA LYS A 142 17.36 10.37 -1.93
C LYS A 142 18.16 9.13 -1.55
N TYR A 143 18.44 8.25 -2.50
CA TYR A 143 19.07 6.96 -2.25
C TYR A 143 20.58 7.05 -2.40
N LYS A 144 21.28 7.39 -1.28
CA LYS A 144 22.74 7.57 -1.25
C LYS A 144 23.50 6.26 -1.32
N LYS A 145 22.94 5.18 -0.76
CA LYS A 145 23.56 3.85 -0.76
C LYS A 145 23.32 3.15 -2.09
N ALA A 146 24.33 2.46 -2.59
CA ALA A 146 24.26 1.73 -3.85
C ALA A 146 23.11 0.71 -3.89
N GLN A 147 22.93 -0.05 -2.82
CA GLN A 147 21.86 -1.06 -2.75
C GLN A 147 20.45 -0.46 -2.72
N ASP A 148 20.25 0.66 -2.01
CA ASP A 148 18.97 1.36 -2.01
C ASP A 148 18.68 1.97 -3.40
N ARG A 149 19.72 2.50 -4.06
CA ARG A 149 19.63 3.02 -5.42
C ARG A 149 19.31 1.93 -6.43
N LYS A 150 19.90 0.75 -6.29
CA LYS A 150 19.61 -0.39 -7.14
C LYS A 150 18.14 -0.82 -7.06
N MET A 151 17.56 -0.84 -5.85
CA MET A 151 16.14 -1.11 -5.68
C MET A 151 15.25 -0.04 -6.31
N TYR A 152 15.69 1.23 -6.25
CA TYR A 152 14.99 2.30 -6.93
C TYR A 152 15.08 2.18 -8.46
N ASP A 153 16.28 1.94 -9.00
CA ASP A 153 16.50 1.75 -10.43
C ASP A 153 15.68 0.57 -10.98
N TYR A 154 15.60 -0.53 -10.22
CA TYR A 154 14.79 -1.70 -10.57
C TYR A 154 13.30 -1.36 -10.76
N ILE A 155 12.73 -0.53 -9.90
CA ILE A 155 11.32 -0.15 -10.04
C ILE A 155 11.13 0.94 -11.08
N GLU A 156 12.03 1.93 -11.16
CA GLU A 156 11.93 3.00 -12.16
C GLU A 156 12.00 2.47 -13.59
N GLU A 157 12.78 1.41 -13.84
CA GLU A 157 12.81 0.71 -15.13
C GLU A 157 11.43 0.11 -15.51
N LYS A 158 10.65 -0.33 -14.52
CA LYS A 158 9.32 -0.93 -14.73
C LYS A 158 8.21 0.10 -14.91
N ILE A 159 8.21 1.16 -14.09
CA ILE A 159 7.10 2.12 -14.03
C ILE A 159 7.39 3.46 -14.72
N GLY A 160 8.63 3.66 -15.20
CA GLY A 160 9.06 4.90 -15.83
C GLY A 160 9.46 6.00 -14.86
N GLU A 161 9.87 7.13 -15.40
CA GLU A 161 10.22 8.33 -14.63
C GLU A 161 8.98 9.00 -14.02
N VAL A 162 9.21 9.90 -13.04
CA VAL A 162 8.17 10.72 -12.43
C VAL A 162 7.57 11.67 -13.46
N ASP A 163 6.24 11.78 -13.50
CA ASP A 163 5.54 12.80 -14.27
C ASP A 163 5.73 14.19 -13.62
N ARG A 164 6.74 14.89 -14.11
CA ARG A 164 7.16 16.19 -13.57
C ARG A 164 6.11 17.28 -13.78
N GLU A 165 5.35 17.20 -14.83
CA GLU A 165 4.29 18.18 -15.15
C GLU A 165 3.13 18.07 -14.14
N LYS A 166 2.65 16.85 -13.92
CA LYS A 166 1.64 16.59 -12.88
C LYS A 166 2.14 16.93 -11.48
N LEU A 167 3.36 16.57 -11.15
CA LEU A 167 3.96 16.89 -9.88
C LEU A 167 3.97 18.41 -9.62
N GLU A 168 4.43 19.22 -10.59
CA GLU A 168 4.45 20.68 -10.44
C GLU A 168 3.04 21.29 -10.41
N LYS A 169 2.09 20.72 -11.15
CA LYS A 169 0.67 21.12 -11.07
C LYS A 169 0.13 20.91 -9.64
N ASN A 170 0.37 19.74 -9.06
CA ASN A 170 -0.08 19.41 -7.71
C ASN A 170 0.64 20.25 -6.65
N ARG A 171 1.95 20.42 -6.78
CA ARG A 171 2.75 21.33 -5.95
C ARG A 171 2.18 22.76 -5.94
N LYS A 172 1.89 23.30 -7.11
CA LYS A 172 1.31 24.63 -7.27
C LYS A 172 -0.04 24.72 -6.56
N TRP A 173 -0.91 23.74 -6.77
CA TRP A 173 -2.21 23.69 -6.13
C TRP A 173 -2.10 23.68 -4.60
N ILE A 174 -1.20 22.87 -4.03
CA ILE A 174 -0.96 22.85 -2.57
C ILE A 174 -0.50 24.22 -2.08
N LYS A 175 0.48 24.85 -2.74
CA LYS A 175 1.00 26.16 -2.32
C LYS A 175 -0.06 27.26 -2.33
N GLU A 176 -0.98 27.22 -3.30
CA GLU A 176 -2.06 28.20 -3.46
C GLU A 176 -3.23 28.00 -2.49
N ASN A 177 -3.40 26.79 -1.94
CA ASN A 177 -4.63 26.43 -1.24
C ASN A 177 -4.43 26.03 0.22
N ILE A 178 -3.33 25.35 0.57
CA ILE A 178 -3.18 24.70 1.89
C ILE A 178 -3.25 25.67 3.07
N PHE A 179 -2.84 26.92 2.91
CA PHE A 179 -2.84 27.94 3.94
C PHE A 179 -4.12 28.80 3.97
N SER A 180 -5.09 28.50 3.10
CA SER A 180 -6.36 29.26 2.96
C SER A 180 -7.55 28.34 2.71
N LEU A 181 -7.61 27.22 3.43
CA LEU A 181 -8.66 26.20 3.27
C LEU A 181 -10.06 26.70 3.61
N ASP A 182 -10.17 27.72 4.48
CA ASP A 182 -11.45 28.33 4.87
C ASP A 182 -12.21 28.92 3.68
N LYS A 183 -11.52 29.24 2.58
CA LYS A 183 -12.15 29.73 1.34
C LYS A 183 -13.07 28.68 0.66
N PHE A 184 -12.93 27.41 0.99
CA PHE A 184 -13.76 26.36 0.41
C PHE A 184 -15.09 26.15 1.14
N ASP A 185 -15.33 26.88 2.26
CA ASP A 185 -16.56 26.80 3.06
C ASP A 185 -16.95 25.34 3.44
N MET A 186 -15.95 24.57 3.87
CA MET A 186 -16.08 23.16 4.24
C MET A 186 -15.99 22.98 5.76
N ASP A 187 -16.82 22.08 6.29
CA ASP A 187 -16.90 21.80 7.73
C ASP A 187 -15.80 20.81 8.19
N PHE A 188 -14.57 21.30 8.31
CA PHE A 188 -13.43 20.51 8.79
C PHE A 188 -13.52 20.21 10.28
N VAL A 189 -13.31 18.93 10.63
CA VAL A 189 -13.22 18.51 12.04
C VAL A 189 -11.91 18.97 12.69
N ARG A 190 -10.84 19.19 11.90
CA ARG A 190 -9.51 19.67 12.30
C ARG A 190 -8.85 18.83 13.37
N LYS A 191 -8.99 17.50 13.25
CA LYS A 191 -8.35 16.52 14.13
C LYS A 191 -7.45 15.60 13.36
N ASN A 192 -6.33 15.20 13.98
CA ASN A 192 -5.35 14.29 13.43
C ASN A 192 -4.75 14.78 12.12
N TYR A 193 -5.15 14.19 10.99
CA TYR A 193 -4.60 14.50 9.68
C TYR A 193 -5.61 15.21 8.78
N LEU A 194 -5.08 16.14 8.00
CA LEU A 194 -5.64 16.55 6.74
C LEU A 194 -4.91 15.76 5.64
N LYS A 195 -5.66 15.04 4.82
CA LYS A 195 -5.14 14.30 3.68
C LYS A 195 -5.81 14.82 2.41
N ILE A 196 -5.00 15.19 1.44
CA ILE A 196 -5.44 15.70 0.15
C ILE A 196 -5.00 14.72 -0.90
N PHE A 197 -5.92 14.35 -1.79
CA PHE A 197 -5.68 13.49 -2.94
C PHE A 197 -6.02 14.24 -4.22
N PHE A 198 -5.25 14.02 -5.26
CA PHE A 198 -5.53 14.51 -6.60
C PHE A 198 -6.09 13.37 -7.43
N GLU A 199 -7.30 13.54 -7.94
CA GLU A 199 -7.94 12.53 -8.80
C GLU A 199 -7.07 12.23 -10.02
N ASP A 200 -6.70 10.97 -10.17
CA ASP A 200 -5.96 10.46 -11.32
C ASP A 200 -6.30 8.99 -11.55
N ASP A 201 -5.73 8.38 -12.57
CA ASP A 201 -5.94 6.97 -12.86
C ASP A 201 -5.41 6.10 -11.71
N HIS A 202 -6.17 5.08 -11.35
CA HIS A 202 -5.82 4.14 -10.27
C HIS A 202 -4.46 3.51 -10.53
N GLU A 203 -4.16 3.14 -11.77
CA GLU A 203 -2.88 2.57 -12.17
C GLU A 203 -1.70 3.50 -11.81
N LEU A 204 -1.84 4.81 -11.99
CA LEU A 204 -0.80 5.77 -11.62
C LEU A 204 -0.55 5.81 -10.11
N TYR A 205 -1.60 5.70 -9.28
CA TYR A 205 -1.45 5.60 -7.84
C TYR A 205 -0.70 4.35 -7.41
N ILE A 206 -1.01 3.20 -8.03
CA ILE A 206 -0.31 1.92 -7.80
C ILE A 206 1.16 2.04 -8.19
N GLN A 207 1.47 2.61 -9.36
CA GLN A 207 2.84 2.83 -9.81
C GLN A 207 3.63 3.74 -8.86
N GLU A 208 3.03 4.86 -8.44
CA GLU A 208 3.69 5.79 -7.53
C GLU A 208 3.81 5.24 -6.10
N GLU A 209 2.90 4.36 -5.65
CA GLU A 209 3.11 3.58 -4.43
C GLU A 209 4.35 2.70 -4.56
N GLN A 210 4.44 1.92 -5.63
CA GLN A 210 5.54 0.99 -5.87
C GLN A 210 6.89 1.69 -5.95
N ARG A 211 6.96 2.89 -6.51
CA ARG A 211 8.17 3.70 -6.63
C ARG A 211 8.94 3.82 -5.30
N TYR A 212 8.23 4.00 -4.21
CA TYR A 212 8.82 4.18 -2.89
C TYR A 212 8.73 2.92 -2.02
N LEU A 213 7.74 2.08 -2.25
CA LEU A 213 7.56 0.82 -1.55
C LEU A 213 8.74 -0.12 -1.82
N MET A 214 9.14 -0.29 -3.08
CA MET A 214 10.17 -1.23 -3.47
C MET A 214 11.51 -0.98 -2.77
N THR A 215 11.84 0.27 -2.47
CA THR A 215 13.06 0.59 -1.71
C THR A 215 12.98 0.21 -0.23
N LYS A 216 11.78 -0.16 0.26
CA LYS A 216 11.48 -0.49 1.66
C LYS A 216 10.86 -1.88 1.82
N ILE A 217 10.65 -2.61 0.74
CA ILE A 217 10.01 -3.92 0.77
C ILE A 217 10.85 -4.97 1.51
N PHE A 218 12.17 -4.81 1.45
CA PHE A 218 13.11 -5.63 2.20
C PHE A 218 13.55 -4.95 3.50
N ASN A 219 13.85 -5.77 4.50
CA ASN A 219 14.25 -5.32 5.83
C ASN A 219 15.50 -4.44 5.77
N LYS A 220 16.50 -4.84 4.98
CA LYS A 220 17.72 -4.07 4.76
C LYS A 220 18.35 -4.44 3.42
N ASN A 221 18.37 -3.50 2.49
CA ASN A 221 18.87 -3.72 1.13
C ASN A 221 20.37 -4.10 1.07
N ASP A 222 21.17 -3.78 2.12
CA ASP A 222 22.56 -4.19 2.22
C ASP A 222 22.76 -5.73 2.21
N TYR A 223 21.70 -6.49 2.50
CA TYR A 223 21.72 -7.97 2.54
C TYR A 223 21.04 -8.62 1.35
N ASN A 224 20.59 -7.84 0.38
CA ASN A 224 20.00 -8.38 -0.84
C ASN A 224 21.06 -9.14 -1.64
N LEU A 225 20.64 -10.26 -2.22
CA LEU A 225 21.46 -11.05 -3.14
C LEU A 225 20.93 -10.86 -4.55
N GLU A 226 21.82 -10.93 -5.51
CA GLU A 226 21.48 -10.91 -6.92
C GLU A 226 21.93 -12.22 -7.55
N VAL A 227 20.98 -12.89 -8.20
CA VAL A 227 21.21 -14.16 -8.89
C VAL A 227 20.47 -14.07 -10.23
N ASP A 228 21.18 -14.23 -11.33
CA ASP A 228 20.62 -14.20 -12.69
C ASP A 228 19.74 -12.96 -12.97
N ASN A 229 20.24 -11.79 -12.55
CA ASN A 229 19.56 -10.49 -12.64
C ASN A 229 18.27 -10.35 -11.80
N LEU A 230 17.97 -11.31 -10.95
CA LEU A 230 16.88 -11.23 -9.98
C LEU A 230 17.43 -10.79 -8.62
N ILE A 231 16.72 -9.91 -7.95
CA ILE A 231 17.05 -9.45 -6.61
C ILE A 231 16.27 -10.29 -5.60
N PHE A 232 16.97 -10.82 -4.61
CA PHE A 232 16.40 -11.55 -3.48
C PHE A 232 16.73 -10.82 -2.19
N GLY A 233 15.74 -10.65 -1.32
CA GLY A 233 15.93 -9.97 -0.06
C GLY A 233 15.11 -10.59 1.08
N LEU A 234 15.44 -10.21 2.32
CA LEU A 234 14.67 -10.58 3.49
C LEU A 234 13.45 -9.67 3.59
N PRO A 235 12.21 -10.20 3.51
CA PRO A 235 11.01 -9.37 3.50
C PRO A 235 10.87 -8.52 4.77
N ASN A 236 10.34 -7.32 4.62
CA ASN A 236 10.08 -6.40 5.71
C ASN A 236 8.67 -6.58 6.25
N ASP A 237 8.41 -7.68 6.94
CA ASP A 237 7.11 -8.05 7.48
C ASP A 237 6.67 -7.16 8.64
N ASN A 238 7.61 -6.46 9.23
CA ASN A 238 7.43 -5.73 10.46
C ASN A 238 7.56 -4.23 10.18
N LEU A 239 6.52 -3.63 9.71
CA LEU A 239 6.43 -2.19 9.42
C LEU A 239 6.71 -1.27 10.63
N GLY A 240 7.15 -1.75 11.71
CA GLY A 240 7.56 -1.01 12.92
C GLY A 240 8.65 -1.71 13.67
N LEU A 241 9.06 -2.92 13.28
CA LEU A 241 10.13 -3.60 13.95
C LEU A 241 11.49 -3.20 13.42
N ASN A 242 12.42 -3.23 14.34
CA ASN A 242 13.76 -2.75 14.21
C ASN A 242 14.54 -3.52 13.11
N SER A 243 14.74 -2.89 11.96
CA SER A 243 15.58 -3.38 10.87
C SER A 243 17.02 -3.74 11.27
N LYS A 244 17.43 -3.42 12.50
CA LYS A 244 18.76 -3.72 13.02
C LYS A 244 18.90 -5.15 13.57
N LYS A 245 17.82 -5.96 13.56
CA LYS A 245 17.82 -7.32 14.13
C LYS A 245 17.54 -8.45 13.12
N PRO A 246 17.96 -8.39 11.85
CA PRO A 246 17.66 -9.46 10.89
C PRO A 246 18.24 -10.81 11.30
N TYR A 247 19.33 -10.82 12.08
CA TYR A 247 19.95 -12.06 12.58
C TYR A 247 19.25 -12.66 13.80
N MET A 248 18.44 -11.93 14.55
CA MET A 248 17.73 -12.48 15.71
C MET A 248 16.59 -13.40 15.29
N GLU A 249 15.91 -13.09 14.19
CA GLU A 249 14.88 -13.95 13.61
C GLU A 249 15.48 -15.28 13.12
N ASN A 250 16.69 -15.24 12.55
CA ASN A 250 17.39 -16.43 12.08
C ASN A 250 17.97 -17.29 13.22
N LYS A 251 18.30 -16.71 14.36
CA LYS A 251 18.86 -17.46 15.52
C LYS A 251 17.84 -18.38 16.18
N THR A 252 16.55 -18.08 16.08
CA THR A 252 15.48 -18.86 16.69
C THR A 252 14.90 -19.92 15.75
N ARG A 253 15.26 -19.91 14.47
CA ARG A 253 14.81 -20.87 13.47
C ARG A 253 15.64 -22.16 13.53
N LYS A 254 15.02 -23.31 13.31
CA LYS A 254 15.72 -24.60 13.13
C LYS A 254 16.65 -24.57 11.91
N ILE A 255 16.27 -23.81 10.87
CA ILE A 255 17.08 -23.59 9.67
C ILE A 255 17.67 -22.18 9.78
N THR A 256 18.99 -22.09 9.80
CA THR A 256 19.73 -20.84 9.97
C THR A 256 19.93 -20.05 8.67
N VAL A 257 19.54 -20.60 7.53
CA VAL A 257 19.60 -19.91 6.24
C VAL A 257 18.46 -18.88 6.17
N PRO A 258 18.75 -17.61 5.81
CA PRO A 258 17.71 -16.60 5.63
C PRO A 258 16.74 -17.03 4.52
N TYR A 259 15.45 -16.88 4.78
CA TYR A 259 14.44 -17.02 3.75
C TYR A 259 14.43 -15.72 2.91
N LEU A 260 14.95 -15.80 1.71
CA LEU A 260 15.01 -14.69 0.77
C LEU A 260 13.97 -14.89 -0.32
N ILE A 261 13.27 -13.82 -0.65
CA ILE A 261 12.21 -13.81 -1.66
C ILE A 261 12.43 -12.65 -2.66
N THR A 262 11.75 -12.71 -3.79
CA THR A 262 11.77 -11.65 -4.79
C THR A 262 10.98 -10.42 -4.32
N PRO A 263 11.14 -9.25 -4.96
CA PRO A 263 10.34 -8.07 -4.67
C PRO A 263 8.83 -8.32 -4.87
N GLU A 264 8.44 -9.06 -5.91
CA GLU A 264 7.06 -9.41 -6.21
C GLU A 264 6.45 -10.28 -5.11
N GLU A 265 7.14 -11.34 -4.70
CA GLU A 265 6.72 -12.19 -3.58
C GLU A 265 6.59 -11.38 -2.28
N ALA A 266 7.50 -10.41 -2.04
CA ALA A 266 7.44 -9.53 -0.87
C ALA A 266 6.24 -8.58 -0.91
N VAL A 267 5.82 -8.10 -2.10
CA VAL A 267 4.58 -7.32 -2.28
C VAL A 267 3.36 -8.15 -1.93
N ILE A 268 3.25 -9.38 -2.45
CA ILE A 268 2.14 -10.30 -2.12
C ILE A 268 2.11 -10.58 -0.62
N GLN A 269 3.26 -10.82 0.00
CA GLN A 269 3.35 -11.02 1.44
C GLN A 269 2.87 -9.78 2.23
N ARG A 270 3.21 -8.57 1.80
CA ARG A 270 2.70 -7.35 2.40
C ARG A 270 1.18 -7.23 2.24
N LYS A 271 0.64 -7.45 1.04
CA LYS A 271 -0.81 -7.44 0.78
C LYS A 271 -1.54 -8.44 1.68
N PHE A 272 -0.97 -9.63 1.87
CA PHE A 272 -1.51 -10.63 2.78
C PHE A 272 -1.59 -10.14 4.23
N PHE A 273 -0.53 -9.53 4.75
CA PHE A 273 -0.55 -8.96 6.11
C PHE A 273 -1.48 -7.76 6.23
N ASP A 274 -1.62 -6.95 5.19
CA ASP A 274 -2.61 -5.86 5.15
C ASP A 274 -4.04 -6.42 5.21
N TYR A 275 -4.32 -7.47 4.45
CA TYR A 275 -5.59 -8.18 4.50
C TYR A 275 -5.87 -8.74 5.91
N LEU A 276 -4.92 -9.45 6.51
CA LEU A 276 -5.06 -9.97 7.87
C LEU A 276 -5.29 -8.86 8.89
N MET A 277 -4.60 -7.74 8.75
CA MET A 277 -4.78 -6.58 9.63
C MET A 277 -6.19 -5.99 9.51
N ASN A 278 -6.73 -5.88 8.30
CA ASN A 278 -8.08 -5.38 8.07
C ASN A 278 -9.11 -6.35 8.68
N GLN A 279 -8.95 -7.65 8.50
CA GLN A 279 -9.83 -8.67 9.12
C GLN A 279 -9.78 -8.57 10.66
N ALA A 280 -8.59 -8.42 11.23
CA ALA A 280 -8.42 -8.26 12.68
C ALA A 280 -9.07 -6.96 13.19
N ASN A 281 -8.95 -5.85 12.46
CA ASN A 281 -9.61 -4.58 12.78
C ASN A 281 -11.15 -4.69 12.70
N ALA A 282 -11.68 -5.53 11.80
CA ALA A 282 -13.09 -5.87 11.72
C ALA A 282 -13.56 -6.87 12.80
N GLY A 283 -12.65 -7.26 13.72
CA GLY A 283 -12.96 -8.18 14.84
C GLY A 283 -12.97 -9.66 14.44
N LYS A 284 -12.45 -10.01 13.27
CA LYS A 284 -12.33 -11.40 12.80
C LYS A 284 -10.99 -11.97 13.25
N SER A 285 -11.01 -12.99 14.11
CA SER A 285 -9.80 -13.67 14.61
C SER A 285 -9.31 -14.79 13.70
N ASP A 286 -10.21 -15.31 12.87
CA ASP A 286 -9.95 -16.44 11.98
C ASP A 286 -10.25 -16.03 10.54
N VAL A 287 -9.36 -16.41 9.64
CA VAL A 287 -9.50 -16.19 8.20
C VAL A 287 -9.53 -17.54 7.50
N PHE A 288 -10.53 -17.73 6.66
CA PHE A 288 -10.71 -18.95 5.89
C PHE A 288 -10.55 -18.64 4.41
N PHE A 289 -9.70 -19.40 3.74
CA PHE A 289 -9.59 -19.39 2.30
C PHE A 289 -10.25 -20.66 1.74
N ASP A 290 -11.05 -20.51 0.70
CA ASP A 290 -11.60 -21.65 -0.03
C ASP A 290 -10.50 -22.33 -0.85
N MET A 291 -9.98 -23.42 -0.27
CA MET A 291 -8.97 -24.27 -0.90
C MET A 291 -9.58 -25.26 -1.90
N SER A 292 -10.88 -25.19 -2.15
CA SER A 292 -11.51 -26.08 -3.15
C SER A 292 -10.84 -25.84 -4.50
N PRO A 293 -10.23 -26.85 -5.15
CA PRO A 293 -9.64 -26.65 -6.45
C PRO A 293 -10.73 -26.12 -7.37
N GLN A 294 -10.58 -24.92 -7.86
CA GLN A 294 -11.47 -24.36 -8.87
C GLN A 294 -11.29 -25.20 -10.13
N ILE A 295 -12.12 -26.21 -10.26
CA ILE A 295 -12.22 -26.99 -11.47
C ILE A 295 -12.86 -26.05 -12.47
N ASN A 296 -12.02 -25.34 -13.26
CA ASN A 296 -12.54 -24.57 -14.39
C ASN A 296 -13.33 -25.53 -15.28
N ASP A 297 -14.34 -25.04 -15.98
CA ASP A 297 -15.29 -25.87 -16.74
C ASP A 297 -14.61 -26.85 -17.70
N ALA A 298 -13.44 -26.50 -18.24
CA ALA A 298 -12.64 -27.38 -19.07
C ALA A 298 -12.04 -28.58 -18.29
N LYS A 299 -11.59 -28.38 -17.06
CA LYS A 299 -11.13 -29.46 -16.17
C LYS A 299 -12.31 -30.32 -15.69
N ARG A 300 -13.45 -29.67 -15.39
CA ARG A 300 -14.70 -30.34 -15.00
C ARG A 300 -15.21 -31.24 -16.11
N GLN A 301 -15.23 -30.77 -17.37
CA GLN A 301 -15.59 -31.55 -18.53
C GLN A 301 -14.62 -32.73 -18.78
N LYS A 302 -13.31 -32.54 -18.60
CA LYS A 302 -12.32 -33.63 -18.68
C LYS A 302 -12.51 -34.71 -17.63
N ILE A 303 -12.83 -34.30 -16.37
CA ILE A 303 -13.09 -35.24 -15.26
C ILE A 303 -14.38 -36.02 -15.54
N ILE A 304 -15.44 -35.34 -16.02
CA ILE A 304 -16.71 -35.97 -16.38
C ILE A 304 -16.52 -36.94 -17.58
N ALA A 305 -15.75 -36.56 -18.58
CA ALA A 305 -15.45 -37.42 -19.72
C ALA A 305 -14.62 -38.66 -19.31
N LYS A 306 -13.65 -38.49 -18.40
CA LYS A 306 -12.87 -39.62 -17.88
C LYS A 306 -13.73 -40.56 -17.04
N LYS A 307 -14.60 -40.06 -16.14
CA LYS A 307 -15.55 -40.88 -15.36
C LYS A 307 -16.56 -41.60 -16.26
N LYS A 308 -17.05 -40.96 -17.33
CA LYS A 308 -17.92 -41.64 -18.31
C LYS A 308 -17.21 -42.75 -19.07
N GLY A 309 -15.92 -42.57 -19.41
CA GLY A 309 -15.09 -43.60 -20.03
C GLY A 309 -14.81 -44.81 -19.15
N GLU A 310 -14.65 -44.57 -17.83
CA GLU A 310 -14.44 -45.64 -16.82
C GLU A 310 -15.74 -46.39 -16.47
N LEU A 311 -16.91 -45.83 -16.76
CA LEU A 311 -18.23 -46.47 -16.56
C LEU A 311 -18.71 -47.25 -17.77
N LEU A 312 -18.00 -47.14 -18.89
CA LEU A 312 -18.30 -47.82 -20.17
C LEU A 312 -17.25 -48.89 -20.57
N SER A 313 -16.27 -49.09 -19.70
CA SER A 313 -15.27 -50.17 -19.78
C SER A 313 -15.52 -51.20 -18.66
#